data_3510d4d7cf46955186201504963a296a
#
_entry.id   3510d4d7cf46955186201504963a296a
#
_cell.length_a   1.000
_cell.length_b   1.000
_cell.length_c   1.000
_cell.angle_alpha   90.00
_cell.angle_beta   90.00
_cell.angle_gamma   90.00
#
_symmetry.space_group_name_H-M   'P 1'
#
loop_
_entity.id
_entity.type
_entity.pdbx_description
1 polymer ?
#
loop_
_entity_poly.entity_id
_entity_poly.type
_entity_poly.pdbx_seq_one_letter_code
_entity_poly.pdbx_strand_id
1 'polypeptide(L)'
;MGGGIWMRLGSRRVATAIDLSACGLDQIEETETEFRIGAMCTLRQLERHAELNALVNNVFEFAVHDIVGVQLRNTATVGGSIYGRFGFSDVLSAFLALDSYVELTGAGRVPLAEFVDMGYVRDVIEHIVVVKHDYRASYEALRFSYPHFEFGSELERLGGVAKIAPSQISYPEPSATRGEVVSL
;
A
#
# COMPACT_ATOMS: atom_id res chain seq x y z
N MET A 1 -0.95 9.12 -14.01
CA MET A 1 0.25 9.30 -13.14
C MET A 1 -0.29 9.69 -11.77
N GLY A 2 0.00 8.91 -10.74
CA GLY A 2 -0.31 9.30 -9.36
C GLY A 2 0.57 10.47 -8.90
N GLY A 3 0.57 10.86 -7.62
CA GLY A 3 1.26 12.04 -7.08
C GLY A 3 2.74 12.23 -7.44
N GLY A 4 3.34 11.24 -8.14
CA GLY A 4 4.68 11.34 -8.71
C GLY A 4 5.83 11.38 -7.70
N ILE A 5 5.58 11.04 -6.43
CA ILE A 5 6.58 11.17 -5.35
C ILE A 5 7.85 10.39 -5.65
N TRP A 6 7.72 9.11 -6.01
CA TRP A 6 8.87 8.27 -6.34
C TRP A 6 9.58 8.68 -7.64
N MET A 7 8.83 9.20 -8.61
CA MET A 7 9.39 9.66 -9.87
C MET A 7 10.25 10.92 -9.69
N ARG A 8 9.88 11.80 -8.76
CA ARG A 8 10.62 13.06 -8.47
C ARG A 8 11.99 12.82 -7.86
N LEU A 9 12.19 11.67 -7.21
CA LEU A 9 13.48 11.27 -6.64
C LEU A 9 14.41 10.60 -7.66
N GLY A 10 13.88 10.25 -8.84
CA GLY A 10 14.64 9.59 -9.89
C GLY A 10 15.20 10.54 -10.93
N SER A 11 16.24 10.06 -11.64
CA SER A 11 16.85 10.78 -12.78
C SER A 11 16.29 10.39 -14.15
N ARG A 12 15.19 9.62 -14.18
CA ARG A 12 14.58 9.16 -15.43
C ARG A 12 14.02 10.33 -16.23
N ARG A 13 14.36 10.37 -17.52
CA ARG A 13 13.70 11.28 -18.48
C ARG A 13 12.39 10.64 -18.91
N VAL A 14 11.28 11.32 -18.65
CA VAL A 14 9.94 10.89 -19.05
C VAL A 14 9.55 11.71 -20.28
N ALA A 15 9.41 11.04 -21.41
CA ALA A 15 9.04 11.69 -22.68
C ALA A 15 7.55 12.04 -22.73
N THR A 16 6.70 11.20 -22.09
CA THR A 16 5.25 11.40 -22.06
C THR A 16 4.74 11.06 -20.66
N ALA A 17 3.99 11.98 -20.07
CA ALA A 17 3.29 11.76 -18.82
C ALA A 17 1.78 11.79 -19.07
N ILE A 18 1.06 10.78 -18.58
CA ILE A 18 -0.40 10.73 -18.64
C ILE A 18 -0.93 11.11 -17.27
N ASP A 19 -1.69 12.19 -17.22
CA ASP A 19 -2.36 12.63 -16.00
C ASP A 19 -3.74 11.95 -15.87
N LEU A 20 -4.03 11.37 -14.73
CA LEU A 20 -5.28 10.68 -14.43
C LEU A 20 -6.19 11.50 -13.49
N SER A 21 -5.82 12.72 -13.16
CA SER A 21 -6.53 13.55 -12.19
C SER A 21 -7.99 13.84 -12.59
N ALA A 22 -8.28 13.85 -13.90
CA ALA A 22 -9.63 14.09 -14.42
C ALA A 22 -10.45 12.81 -14.67
N CYS A 23 -9.94 11.64 -14.25
CA CYS A 23 -10.59 10.36 -14.54
C CYS A 23 -11.58 9.92 -13.42
N GLY A 24 -11.80 10.73 -12.39
CA GLY A 24 -12.72 10.39 -11.29
C GLY A 24 -12.20 9.27 -10.37
N LEU A 25 -10.89 9.01 -10.38
CA LEU A 25 -10.28 7.93 -9.60
C LEU A 25 -9.78 8.40 -8.22
N ASP A 26 -10.31 9.47 -7.70
CA ASP A 26 -9.94 10.11 -6.42
C ASP A 26 -11.01 9.95 -5.32
N GLN A 27 -11.93 9.00 -5.51
CA GLN A 27 -13.02 8.72 -4.59
C GLN A 27 -12.88 7.33 -3.97
N ILE A 28 -13.40 7.18 -2.75
CA ILE A 28 -13.59 5.89 -2.09
C ILE A 28 -15.08 5.59 -2.11
N GLU A 29 -15.45 4.55 -2.81
CA GLU A 29 -16.82 4.10 -2.96
C GLU A 29 -17.08 2.91 -2.04
N GLU A 30 -18.21 2.93 -1.34
CA GLU A 30 -18.68 1.85 -0.50
C GLU A 30 -19.86 1.15 -1.16
N THR A 31 -19.79 -0.17 -1.25
CA THR A 31 -20.92 -1.02 -1.64
C THR A 31 -21.35 -1.91 -0.48
N GLU A 32 -22.33 -2.77 -0.69
CA GLU A 32 -22.76 -3.74 0.34
C GLU A 32 -21.66 -4.74 0.68
N THR A 33 -20.79 -5.09 -0.28
CA THR A 33 -19.83 -6.18 -0.17
C THR A 33 -18.37 -5.74 -0.15
N GLU A 34 -18.06 -4.53 -0.59
CA GLU A 34 -16.67 -4.08 -0.75
C GLU A 34 -16.52 -2.55 -0.69
N PHE A 35 -15.30 -2.12 -0.41
CA PHE A 35 -14.83 -0.75 -0.67
C PHE A 35 -13.99 -0.73 -1.94
N ARG A 36 -14.27 0.23 -2.83
CA ARG A 36 -13.49 0.49 -4.05
C ARG A 36 -12.77 1.83 -3.89
N ILE A 37 -11.48 1.76 -3.80
CA ILE A 37 -10.60 2.90 -3.54
C ILE A 37 -9.95 3.29 -4.86
N GLY A 38 -10.29 4.46 -5.38
CA GLY A 38 -9.70 4.96 -6.61
C GLY A 38 -8.19 5.12 -6.52
N ALA A 39 -7.48 4.78 -7.58
CA ALA A 39 -6.01 4.79 -7.59
C ALA A 39 -5.40 6.18 -7.35
N MET A 40 -6.16 7.24 -7.58
CA MET A 40 -5.77 8.62 -7.35
C MET A 40 -6.13 9.12 -5.94
N CYS A 41 -6.84 8.34 -5.12
CA CYS A 41 -7.03 8.65 -3.71
C CYS A 41 -5.69 8.88 -3.03
N THR A 42 -5.60 9.94 -2.27
CA THR A 42 -4.39 10.26 -1.50
C THR A 42 -4.27 9.37 -0.26
N LEU A 43 -3.05 9.20 0.24
CA LEU A 43 -2.85 8.49 1.50
C LEU A 43 -3.58 9.19 2.67
N ARG A 44 -3.76 10.51 2.57
CA ARG A 44 -4.52 11.26 3.58
C ARG A 44 -6.01 10.95 3.54
N GLN A 45 -6.60 10.74 2.37
CA GLN A 45 -7.99 10.28 2.25
C GLN A 45 -8.15 8.89 2.85
N LEU A 46 -7.23 7.96 2.52
CA LEU A 46 -7.20 6.62 3.09
C LEU A 46 -7.11 6.65 4.63
N GLU A 47 -6.18 7.44 5.18
CA GLU A 47 -5.97 7.63 6.61
C GLU A 47 -7.25 8.10 7.33
N ARG A 48 -8.04 8.95 6.68
CA ARG A 48 -9.18 9.63 7.32
C ARG A 48 -10.54 9.06 6.99
N HIS A 49 -10.63 8.06 6.15
CA HIS A 49 -11.92 7.47 5.78
C HIS A 49 -12.47 6.63 6.94
N ALA A 50 -13.49 7.15 7.61
CA ALA A 50 -13.98 6.60 8.87
C ALA A 50 -14.53 5.17 8.72
N GLU A 51 -15.39 4.95 7.71
CA GLU A 51 -16.07 3.67 7.50
C GLU A 51 -15.10 2.56 7.09
N LEU A 52 -14.14 2.89 6.21
CA LEU A 52 -13.10 1.94 5.80
C LEU A 52 -12.17 1.58 6.97
N ASN A 53 -11.77 2.57 7.77
CA ASN A 53 -10.94 2.33 8.93
C ASN A 53 -11.69 1.56 10.02
N ALA A 54 -12.99 1.81 10.22
CA ALA A 54 -13.80 1.04 11.16
C ALA A 54 -13.90 -0.44 10.76
N LEU A 55 -13.96 -0.76 9.46
CA LEU A 55 -13.98 -2.14 8.97
C LEU A 55 -12.72 -2.92 9.36
N VAL A 56 -11.56 -2.26 9.36
CA VAL A 56 -10.24 -2.91 9.50
C VAL A 56 -9.51 -2.53 10.80
N ASN A 57 -10.21 -2.11 11.84
CA ASN A 57 -9.63 -1.72 13.13
C ASN A 57 -8.54 -0.64 13.00
N ASN A 58 -8.75 0.36 12.17
CA ASN A 58 -7.84 1.49 11.92
C ASN A 58 -6.47 1.11 11.32
N VAL A 59 -6.37 -0.07 10.69
CA VAL A 59 -5.11 -0.52 10.07
C VAL A 59 -4.56 0.50 9.08
N PHE A 60 -5.41 1.10 8.24
CA PHE A 60 -4.95 2.09 7.27
C PHE A 60 -4.52 3.39 7.93
N GLU A 61 -5.24 3.85 8.95
CA GLU A 61 -4.82 5.03 9.72
C GLU A 61 -3.43 4.82 10.31
N PHE A 62 -3.21 3.71 11.01
CA PHE A 62 -1.91 3.42 11.63
C PHE A 62 -0.81 3.19 10.59
N ALA A 63 -1.08 2.48 9.50
CA ALA A 63 -0.09 2.19 8.46
C ALA A 63 0.44 3.45 7.77
N VAL A 64 -0.43 4.47 7.59
CA VAL A 64 -0.01 5.68 6.86
C VAL A 64 0.35 6.85 7.77
N HIS A 65 -0.04 6.83 9.05
CA HIS A 65 0.15 7.95 9.98
C HIS A 65 1.58 8.46 10.02
N ASP A 66 2.54 7.56 10.07
CA ASP A 66 3.97 7.87 10.20
C ASP A 66 4.69 8.02 8.86
N ILE A 67 3.97 7.93 7.74
CA ILE A 67 4.59 8.18 6.43
C ILE A 67 4.90 9.66 6.29
N VAL A 68 6.16 10.01 6.56
CA VAL A 68 6.79 11.32 6.45
C VAL A 68 6.00 12.45 7.11
N GLY A 69 4.98 12.97 6.45
CA GLY A 69 4.18 14.08 6.95
C GLY A 69 2.93 14.33 6.10
N VAL A 70 2.05 15.19 6.62
CA VAL A 70 0.73 15.47 6.01
C VAL A 70 0.85 15.95 4.56
N GLN A 71 1.87 16.77 4.25
CA GLN A 71 2.07 17.31 2.90
C GLN A 71 2.34 16.19 1.88
N LEU A 72 3.17 15.21 2.26
CA LEU A 72 3.43 14.06 1.43
C LEU A 72 2.17 13.19 1.28
N ARG A 73 1.47 12.92 2.39
CA ARG A 73 0.26 12.10 2.38
C ARG A 73 -0.89 12.73 1.58
N ASN A 74 -0.94 14.05 1.47
CA ASN A 74 -1.87 14.77 0.60
C ASN A 74 -1.52 14.67 -0.90
N THR A 75 -0.33 14.22 -1.24
CA THR A 75 0.17 14.15 -2.63
C THR A 75 0.36 12.71 -3.09
N ALA A 76 0.90 11.86 -2.23
CA ALA A 76 1.09 10.44 -2.52
C ALA A 76 -0.26 9.75 -2.68
N THR A 77 -0.39 8.90 -3.70
CA THR A 77 -1.63 8.19 -4.00
C THR A 77 -1.56 6.72 -3.63
N VAL A 78 -2.72 6.14 -3.31
CA VAL A 78 -2.84 4.71 -2.99
C VAL A 78 -2.37 3.87 -4.18
N GLY A 79 -2.87 4.15 -5.38
CA GLY A 79 -2.47 3.44 -6.60
C GLY A 79 -0.97 3.52 -6.87
N GLY A 80 -0.34 4.69 -6.64
CA GLY A 80 1.11 4.86 -6.78
C GLY A 80 1.90 4.01 -5.79
N SER A 81 1.43 3.90 -4.55
CA SER A 81 2.05 3.08 -3.51
C SER A 81 1.94 1.58 -3.81
N ILE A 82 0.80 1.15 -4.33
CA ILE A 82 0.56 -0.26 -4.72
C ILE A 82 1.33 -0.62 -5.99
N TYR A 83 1.28 0.23 -7.02
CA TYR A 83 1.96 -0.05 -8.30
C TYR A 83 3.48 -0.15 -8.16
N GLY A 84 4.06 0.59 -7.22
CA GLY A 84 5.49 0.56 -6.93
C GLY A 84 5.99 -0.80 -6.44
N ARG A 85 5.14 -1.60 -5.82
CA ARG A 85 5.43 -2.95 -5.28
C ARG A 85 6.69 -2.99 -4.41
N PHE A 86 6.92 -1.91 -3.68
CA PHE A 86 8.09 -1.84 -2.80
C PHE A 86 7.85 -2.68 -1.54
N GLY A 87 8.77 -3.59 -1.22
CA GLY A 87 8.68 -4.46 -0.04
C GLY A 87 8.68 -3.72 1.30
N PHE A 88 9.06 -2.44 1.30
CA PHE A 88 9.03 -1.57 2.48
C PHE A 88 7.78 -0.67 2.54
N SER A 89 6.80 -0.89 1.66
CA SER A 89 5.59 -0.05 1.61
C SER A 89 4.60 -0.44 2.70
N ASP A 90 4.45 0.39 3.71
CA ASP A 90 3.43 0.22 4.76
C ASP A 90 2.02 0.10 4.16
N VAL A 91 1.73 0.89 3.13
CA VAL A 91 0.46 0.84 2.41
C VAL A 91 0.23 -0.52 1.75
N LEU A 92 1.23 -1.03 1.02
CA LEU A 92 1.12 -2.33 0.36
C LEU A 92 0.93 -3.46 1.38
N SER A 93 1.68 -3.41 2.48
CA SER A 93 1.59 -4.38 3.57
C SER A 93 0.20 -4.40 4.19
N ALA A 94 -0.38 -3.22 4.43
CA ALA A 94 -1.72 -3.09 4.97
C ALA A 94 -2.78 -3.74 4.06
N PHE A 95 -2.71 -3.49 2.76
CA PHE A 95 -3.65 -4.11 1.81
C PHE A 95 -3.43 -5.62 1.64
N LEU A 96 -2.18 -6.09 1.65
CA LEU A 96 -1.87 -7.53 1.53
C LEU A 96 -2.39 -8.38 2.69
N ALA A 97 -2.59 -7.78 3.87
CA ALA A 97 -3.17 -8.48 5.02
C ALA A 97 -4.69 -8.65 4.92
N LEU A 98 -5.32 -7.99 3.97
CA LEU A 98 -6.77 -7.99 3.76
C LEU A 98 -7.11 -8.78 2.49
N ASP A 99 -8.37 -9.16 2.35
CA ASP A 99 -8.88 -9.71 1.10
C ASP A 99 -9.04 -8.57 0.09
N SER A 100 -7.97 -8.34 -0.66
CA SER A 100 -7.85 -7.18 -1.53
C SER A 100 -7.47 -7.55 -2.96
N TYR A 101 -7.89 -6.69 -3.87
CA TYR A 101 -7.71 -6.83 -5.30
C TYR A 101 -7.27 -5.51 -5.91
N VAL A 102 -6.64 -5.56 -7.07
CA VAL A 102 -6.47 -4.42 -7.97
C VAL A 102 -7.38 -4.57 -9.17
N GLU A 103 -7.99 -3.49 -9.59
CA GLU A 103 -8.70 -3.42 -10.87
C GLU A 103 -7.81 -2.68 -11.88
N LEU A 104 -7.47 -3.39 -12.93
CA LEU A 104 -6.60 -2.93 -14.01
C LEU A 104 -7.44 -2.67 -15.25
N THR A 105 -7.16 -1.60 -15.99
CA THR A 105 -7.89 -1.26 -17.22
C THR A 105 -7.87 -2.39 -18.25
N GLY A 106 -6.73 -3.05 -18.42
CA GLY A 106 -6.55 -4.12 -19.42
C GLY A 106 -6.78 -5.52 -18.86
N ALA A 107 -6.20 -5.83 -17.71
CA ALA A 107 -6.26 -7.17 -17.13
C ALA A 107 -7.49 -7.43 -16.25
N GLY A 108 -8.28 -6.39 -15.93
CA GLY A 108 -9.43 -6.50 -15.05
C GLY A 108 -9.05 -6.67 -13.58
N ARG A 109 -9.86 -7.44 -12.84
CA ARG A 109 -9.69 -7.64 -11.40
C ARG A 109 -8.70 -8.77 -11.12
N VAL A 110 -7.65 -8.46 -10.37
CA VAL A 110 -6.56 -9.37 -10.01
C VAL A 110 -6.36 -9.35 -8.50
N PRO A 111 -6.23 -10.52 -7.82
CA PRO A 111 -5.87 -10.54 -6.40
C PRO A 111 -4.57 -9.76 -6.15
N LEU A 112 -4.54 -8.97 -5.08
CA LEU A 112 -3.36 -8.13 -4.82
C LEU A 112 -2.08 -8.94 -4.64
N ALA A 113 -2.16 -10.10 -4.00
CA ALA A 113 -1.02 -10.99 -3.81
C ALA A 113 -0.45 -11.46 -5.16
N GLU A 114 -1.32 -11.84 -6.12
CA GLU A 114 -0.89 -12.21 -7.46
C GLU A 114 -0.30 -11.01 -8.21
N PHE A 115 -0.93 -9.84 -8.09
CA PHE A 115 -0.44 -8.61 -8.72
C PHE A 115 0.99 -8.26 -8.26
N VAL A 116 1.32 -8.47 -7.00
CA VAL A 116 2.67 -8.19 -6.46
C VAL A 116 3.72 -9.09 -7.10
N ASP A 117 3.38 -10.37 -7.32
CA ASP A 117 4.29 -11.36 -7.92
C ASP A 117 4.35 -11.29 -9.46
N MET A 118 3.40 -10.59 -10.09
CA MET A 118 3.44 -10.39 -11.53
C MET A 118 4.67 -9.60 -11.94
N GLY A 119 5.28 -9.94 -13.07
CA GLY A 119 6.30 -9.14 -13.73
C GLY A 119 5.79 -7.72 -14.05
N TYR A 120 6.66 -6.89 -14.61
CA TYR A 120 6.26 -5.54 -15.01
C TYR A 120 5.09 -5.57 -16.00
N VAL A 121 3.96 -5.01 -15.60
CA VAL A 121 2.74 -4.92 -16.40
C VAL A 121 2.57 -3.48 -16.88
N ARG A 122 2.39 -3.31 -18.18
CA ARG A 122 2.06 -2.01 -18.78
C ARG A 122 0.55 -1.81 -18.74
N ASP A 123 0.03 -1.52 -17.56
CA ASP A 123 -1.40 -1.33 -17.35
C ASP A 123 -1.64 -0.19 -16.35
N VAL A 124 -2.89 0.22 -16.20
CA VAL A 124 -3.30 1.28 -15.28
C VAL A 124 -4.13 0.65 -14.17
N ILE A 125 -3.77 0.92 -12.92
CA ILE A 125 -4.65 0.62 -11.79
C ILE A 125 -5.76 1.68 -11.75
N GLU A 126 -6.98 1.24 -11.82
CA GLU A 126 -8.17 2.08 -11.63
C GLU A 126 -8.57 2.13 -10.17
N HIS A 127 -8.72 0.95 -9.55
CA HIS A 127 -9.14 0.84 -8.15
C HIS A 127 -8.31 -0.20 -7.39
N ILE A 128 -8.25 -0.01 -6.09
CA ILE A 128 -7.89 -1.03 -5.13
C ILE A 128 -9.17 -1.39 -4.38
N VAL A 129 -9.49 -2.67 -4.33
CA VAL A 129 -10.73 -3.19 -3.73
C VAL A 129 -10.41 -3.91 -2.44
N VAL A 130 -11.20 -3.67 -1.40
CA VAL A 130 -11.18 -4.41 -0.14
C VAL A 130 -12.54 -5.03 0.07
N VAL A 131 -12.59 -6.35 0.09
CA VAL A 131 -13.85 -7.10 0.35
C VAL A 131 -14.20 -6.97 1.82
N LYS A 132 -15.49 -6.75 2.11
CA LYS A 132 -15.96 -6.64 3.50
C LYS A 132 -16.03 -8.01 4.15
N HIS A 133 -15.29 -8.15 5.24
CA HIS A 133 -15.32 -9.30 6.14
C HIS A 133 -15.35 -8.82 7.59
N ASP A 134 -15.60 -9.72 8.52
CA ASP A 134 -15.40 -9.46 9.95
C ASP A 134 -13.89 -9.50 10.25
N TYR A 135 -13.20 -8.41 9.92
CA TYR A 135 -11.77 -8.31 10.15
C TYR A 135 -11.46 -8.06 11.62
N ARG A 136 -10.49 -8.80 12.14
CA ARG A 136 -9.73 -8.41 13.31
C ARG A 136 -8.28 -8.26 12.85
N ALA A 137 -7.91 -7.06 12.52
CA ALA A 137 -6.60 -6.74 12.01
C ALA A 137 -5.92 -5.74 12.94
N SER A 138 -4.61 -5.83 13.06
CA SER A 138 -3.78 -4.84 13.73
C SER A 138 -2.59 -4.50 12.83
N TYR A 139 -2.06 -3.31 13.00
CA TYR A 139 -0.85 -2.87 12.31
C TYR A 139 0.18 -2.42 13.33
N GLU A 140 1.38 -2.95 13.24
CA GLU A 140 2.51 -2.52 14.03
C GLU A 140 3.74 -2.35 13.14
N ALA A 141 4.42 -1.21 13.25
CA ALA A 141 5.65 -0.93 12.53
C ALA A 141 6.81 -0.87 13.52
N LEU A 142 7.78 -1.77 13.36
CA LEU A 142 9.04 -1.72 14.07
C LEU A 142 10.08 -0.98 13.22
N ARG A 143 10.54 0.17 13.72
CA ARG A 143 11.51 1.00 13.02
C ARG A 143 12.79 1.08 13.83
N PHE A 144 13.87 0.57 13.27
CA PHE A 144 15.20 0.68 13.84
C PHE A 144 15.95 1.82 13.15
N SER A 145 16.27 2.86 13.89
CA SER A 145 17.02 4.01 13.38
C SER A 145 18.45 3.97 13.85
N TYR A 146 19.34 3.21 13.17
CA TYR A 146 20.78 3.37 13.37
C TYR A 146 21.60 2.40 12.52
N PRO A 147 22.52 2.86 11.74
CA PRO A 147 22.59 4.07 10.90
C PRO A 147 21.77 3.94 9.60
N HIS A 148 21.03 2.88 9.46
CA HIS A 148 20.15 2.57 8.32
C HIS A 148 18.75 2.29 8.81
N PHE A 149 17.75 2.66 8.02
CA PHE A 149 16.35 2.37 8.32
C PHE A 149 16.02 0.93 7.93
N GLU A 150 15.77 0.09 8.91
CA GLU A 150 15.12 -1.19 8.70
C GLU A 150 13.64 -1.04 9.07
N PHE A 151 12.77 -1.43 8.16
CA PHE A 151 11.33 -1.44 8.41
C PHE A 151 10.86 -2.88 8.52
N GLY A 152 10.30 -3.22 9.66
CA GLY A 152 9.47 -4.40 9.80
C GLY A 152 8.02 -3.95 10.00
N SER A 153 7.11 -4.49 9.24
CA SER A 153 5.69 -4.34 9.49
C SER A 153 5.07 -5.71 9.67
N GLU A 154 4.27 -5.87 10.70
CA GLU A 154 3.50 -7.08 10.97
C GLU A 154 2.03 -6.71 10.99
N LEU A 155 1.24 -7.47 10.23
CA LEU A 155 -0.21 -7.35 10.16
C LEU A 155 -0.82 -8.64 10.66
N GLU A 156 -1.58 -8.55 11.74
CA GLU A 156 -2.39 -9.65 12.22
C GLU A 156 -3.83 -9.50 11.74
N ARG A 157 -4.31 -10.54 11.08
CA ARG A 157 -5.70 -10.70 10.67
C ARG A 157 -6.32 -11.81 11.51
N LEU A 158 -7.53 -11.62 12.00
CA LEU A 158 -8.19 -12.67 12.79
C LEU A 158 -8.44 -13.90 11.92
N GLY A 159 -7.77 -14.98 12.25
CA GLY A 159 -7.79 -16.23 11.48
C GLY A 159 -6.62 -16.38 10.51
N GLY A 160 -5.69 -15.43 10.47
CA GLY A 160 -4.46 -15.55 9.67
C GLY A 160 -3.44 -14.49 10.04
N VAL A 161 -2.22 -14.89 10.22
CA VAL A 161 -1.07 -13.99 10.31
C VAL A 161 -0.58 -13.76 8.89
N ALA A 162 -0.73 -12.53 8.39
CA ALA A 162 -0.07 -12.14 7.16
C ALA A 162 1.36 -11.75 7.51
N LYS A 163 2.27 -12.70 7.41
CA LYS A 163 3.71 -12.41 7.47
C LYS A 163 4.17 -12.00 6.10
N ILE A 164 4.71 -10.80 5.99
CA ILE A 164 5.48 -10.46 4.80
C ILE A 164 6.74 -11.30 4.85
N ALA A 165 6.89 -12.20 3.88
CA ALA A 165 8.09 -13.01 3.81
C ALA A 165 9.31 -12.09 3.69
N PRO A 166 10.41 -12.36 4.41
CA PRO A 166 11.65 -11.58 4.32
C PRO A 166 12.16 -11.40 2.89
N SER A 167 11.81 -12.29 1.97
CA SER A 167 12.10 -12.20 0.55
C SER A 167 11.35 -11.09 -0.20
N GLN A 168 10.28 -10.55 0.38
CA GLN A 168 9.51 -9.43 -0.18
C GLN A 168 10.03 -8.07 0.32
N ILE A 169 10.88 -8.08 1.33
CA ILE A 169 11.52 -6.88 1.87
C ILE A 169 12.93 -6.84 1.31
N SER A 170 13.17 -5.96 0.34
CA SER A 170 14.53 -5.69 -0.14
C SER A 170 15.25 -4.85 0.90
N TYR A 171 16.01 -5.51 1.77
CA TYR A 171 16.93 -4.79 2.64
C TYR A 171 18.17 -4.38 1.83
N PRO A 172 18.68 -3.15 1.97
CA PRO A 172 20.06 -2.90 1.61
C PRO A 172 20.93 -3.83 2.47
N GLU A 173 21.86 -4.54 1.86
CA GLU A 173 22.76 -5.47 2.55
C GLU A 173 23.32 -4.86 3.84
N PRO A 174 23.03 -5.42 5.01
CA PRO A 174 23.61 -4.90 6.24
C PRO A 174 25.06 -5.33 6.31
N SER A 175 25.96 -4.39 6.46
CA SER A 175 27.26 -4.71 7.02
C SER A 175 27.05 -5.23 8.46
N ALA A 176 26.93 -6.55 8.57
CA ALA A 176 26.99 -7.33 9.79
C ALA A 176 26.17 -6.85 11.00
N THR A 177 24.86 -7.10 10.99
CA THR A 177 24.14 -7.62 12.17
C THR A 177 22.72 -8.00 11.70
N ARG A 178 22.45 -9.30 11.61
CA ARG A 178 21.09 -9.79 11.42
C ARG A 178 20.31 -9.50 12.69
N GLY A 179 19.34 -8.59 12.60
CA GLY A 179 18.25 -8.54 13.55
C GLY A 179 17.31 -9.71 13.25
N GLU A 180 17.12 -10.62 14.18
CA GLU A 180 16.04 -11.59 14.12
C GLU A 180 14.71 -10.84 14.18
N VAL A 181 13.85 -11.07 13.20
CA VAL A 181 12.43 -10.70 13.31
C VAL A 181 11.83 -11.63 14.35
N VAL A 182 11.69 -11.13 15.56
CA VAL A 182 10.98 -11.86 16.62
C VAL A 182 9.49 -11.70 16.34
N SER A 183 8.84 -12.78 15.92
CA SER A 183 7.39 -12.87 15.95
C SER A 183 6.96 -12.97 17.41
N LEU A 184 6.24 -11.99 17.89
CA LEU A 184 5.44 -12.07 19.08
C LEU A 184 4.09 -12.68 18.78
#